data_3ae64c1cee48a58276d808bdb485a481
#
_entry.id   3ae64c1cee48a58276d808bdb485a481
#
_cell.length_a   1.000
_cell.length_b   1.000
_cell.length_c   1.000
_cell.angle_alpha   90.00
_cell.angle_beta   90.00
_cell.angle_gamma   90.00
#
_symmetry.space_group_name_H-M   'P 1'
#
loop_
_entity.id
_entity.type
_entity.pdbx_description
1 polymer ?
#
loop_
_entity_poly.entity_id
_entity_poly.type
_entity_poly.pdbx_seq_one_letter_code
_entity_poly.pdbx_strand_id
1 'polypeptide(L)'
;MFISAWYAACVNGHTRNTGGGQPQTAPGGVPFRVLFVCLGNICRSPAAEMVFSALLAERGLQARFRCDSCGVAAYHVGQNPDSRMLAALRRAGIPYNGHRARQFQQADFHAFDLIIPQDEENRGDVLYQARTPADAAKVVPMSRWFPSECGLTEVPDPYYGGAGGFDRVVTLLRASCTALLDDLASRAPRA
;
A
#
# COMPACT_ATOMS: atom_id res chain seq x y z
N MET A 1 17.13 13.75 7.98
CA MET A 1 16.68 15.06 7.45
C MET A 1 16.56 15.07 5.91
N PHE A 2 16.68 13.93 5.20
CA PHE A 2 16.68 13.85 3.72
C PHE A 2 15.43 13.23 3.10
N ILE A 3 14.51 12.65 3.90
CA ILE A 3 13.36 11.89 3.39
C ILE A 3 12.20 12.81 2.95
N SER A 4 11.99 13.95 3.63
CA SER A 4 10.90 14.89 3.31
C SER A 4 11.09 15.63 1.99
N ALA A 5 12.34 15.93 1.61
CA ALA A 5 12.66 16.62 0.36
C ALA A 5 12.44 15.71 -0.86
N TRP A 6 12.73 14.42 -0.72
CA TRP A 6 12.50 13.43 -1.78
C TRP A 6 11.01 13.24 -2.07
N TYR A 7 10.17 13.15 -1.02
CA TYR A 7 8.73 12.97 -1.18
C TYR A 7 8.04 14.23 -1.73
N ALA A 8 8.41 15.42 -1.26
CA ALA A 8 7.87 16.69 -1.77
C ALA A 8 8.21 16.92 -3.26
N ALA A 9 9.42 16.53 -3.70
CA ALA A 9 9.80 16.55 -5.11
C ALA A 9 9.00 15.55 -5.96
N CYS A 10 8.57 14.45 -5.33
CA CYS A 10 7.78 13.40 -5.98
C CYS A 10 6.32 13.78 -6.26
N VAL A 11 5.73 14.71 -5.52
CA VAL A 11 4.31 15.09 -5.69
C VAL A 11 4.10 16.10 -6.83
N ASN A 12 5.14 16.83 -7.25
CA ASN A 12 5.03 17.99 -8.16
C ASN A 12 5.61 17.80 -9.58
N GLY A 13 6.13 16.63 -9.95
CA GLY A 13 6.83 16.46 -11.23
C GLY A 13 6.22 15.40 -12.16
N HIS A 14 5.50 15.84 -13.20
CA HIS A 14 5.17 15.01 -14.36
C HIS A 14 6.23 15.22 -15.45
N THR A 15 7.10 14.23 -15.68
CA THR A 15 7.78 14.08 -16.98
C THR A 15 8.00 12.60 -17.27
N ARG A 16 7.52 12.15 -18.46
CA ARG A 16 7.74 10.80 -18.98
C ARG A 16 9.15 10.69 -19.55
N ASN A 17 9.86 9.61 -19.25
CA ASN A 17 11.00 9.18 -20.04
C ASN A 17 11.02 7.65 -20.19
N THR A 18 11.17 7.19 -21.43
CA THR A 18 11.17 5.78 -21.87
C THR A 18 12.61 5.33 -22.09
N GLY A 19 13.02 4.23 -21.42
CA GLY A 19 14.32 3.58 -21.68
C GLY A 19 14.49 2.31 -20.87
N GLY A 20 14.59 1.16 -21.54
CA GLY A 20 14.78 -0.15 -20.91
C GLY A 20 16.22 -0.39 -20.45
N GLY A 21 16.37 -1.01 -19.29
CA GLY A 21 17.62 -1.50 -18.73
C GLY A 21 17.34 -2.50 -17.61
N GLN A 22 18.10 -3.59 -17.55
CA GLN A 22 17.97 -4.68 -16.55
C GLN A 22 18.19 -4.18 -15.11
N PRO A 23 17.53 -4.78 -14.11
CA PRO A 23 17.65 -4.39 -12.71
C PRO A 23 18.99 -4.84 -12.14
N GLN A 24 19.86 -3.88 -11.83
CA GLN A 24 21.03 -4.11 -10.99
C GLN A 24 20.67 -3.84 -9.53
N THR A 25 21.11 -4.73 -8.63
CA THR A 25 20.95 -4.60 -7.18
C THR A 25 21.72 -3.40 -6.65
N ALA A 26 21.01 -2.51 -5.94
CA ALA A 26 21.64 -1.39 -5.26
C ALA A 26 22.57 -1.87 -4.14
N PRO A 27 23.79 -1.34 -4.00
CA PRO A 27 24.61 -1.64 -2.85
C PRO A 27 24.05 -0.94 -1.61
N GLY A 28 23.52 -1.71 -0.63
CA GLY A 28 23.41 -1.29 0.77
C GLY A 28 22.39 -0.21 1.16
N GLY A 29 21.44 0.16 0.33
CA GLY A 29 20.39 1.14 0.66
C GLY A 29 19.26 0.53 1.52
N VAL A 30 18.76 1.30 2.51
CA VAL A 30 17.57 0.91 3.28
C VAL A 30 16.37 0.87 2.33
N PRO A 31 15.57 -0.24 2.29
CA PRO A 31 14.42 -0.34 1.41
C PRO A 31 13.37 0.71 1.75
N PHE A 32 12.70 1.25 0.73
CA PHE A 32 11.54 2.13 0.90
C PHE A 32 10.35 1.32 1.44
N ARG A 33 9.71 1.81 2.49
CA ARG A 33 8.69 1.08 3.26
C ARG A 33 7.31 1.67 3.06
N VAL A 34 6.37 0.86 2.62
CA VAL A 34 4.96 1.21 2.39
C VAL A 34 4.08 0.53 3.43
N LEU A 35 3.17 1.30 4.05
CA LEU A 35 2.18 0.79 4.99
C LEU A 35 0.78 0.98 4.43
N PHE A 36 0.01 -0.09 4.27
CA PHE A 36 -1.40 -0.04 3.91
C PHE A 36 -2.27 -0.01 5.16
N VAL A 37 -3.29 0.86 5.20
CA VAL A 37 -4.13 1.05 6.39
C VAL A 37 -5.60 0.95 6.03
N CYS A 38 -6.37 0.12 6.78
CA CYS A 38 -7.84 0.11 6.72
C CYS A 38 -8.43 0.13 8.13
N LEU A 39 -9.72 -0.13 8.30
CA LEU A 39 -10.37 -0.12 9.61
C LEU A 39 -9.83 -1.24 10.52
N GLY A 40 -10.04 -2.50 10.15
CA GLY A 40 -9.81 -3.67 11.03
C GLY A 40 -8.60 -4.53 10.66
N ASN A 41 -7.88 -4.24 9.58
CA ASN A 41 -6.72 -5.00 9.08
C ASN A 41 -7.02 -6.49 8.80
N ILE A 42 -8.22 -6.80 8.33
CA ILE A 42 -8.61 -8.17 7.97
C ILE A 42 -9.09 -8.31 6.51
N CYS A 43 -9.38 -7.20 5.81
CA CYS A 43 -9.84 -7.25 4.41
C CYS A 43 -8.95 -6.41 3.48
N ARG A 44 -9.16 -5.11 3.41
CA ARG A 44 -8.58 -4.21 2.40
C ARG A 44 -7.07 -4.06 2.52
N SER A 45 -6.56 -3.64 3.67
CA SER A 45 -5.13 -3.39 3.86
C SER A 45 -4.27 -4.65 3.77
N PRO A 46 -4.64 -5.83 4.36
CA PRO A 46 -3.84 -7.04 4.16
C PRO A 46 -3.91 -7.56 2.72
N ALA A 47 -5.02 -7.33 2.00
CA ALA A 47 -5.09 -7.66 0.58
C ALA A 47 -4.14 -6.78 -0.24
N ALA A 48 -4.09 -5.46 0.02
CA ALA A 48 -3.16 -4.55 -0.63
C ALA A 48 -1.69 -4.94 -0.36
N GLU A 49 -1.35 -5.29 0.88
CA GLU A 49 -0.03 -5.80 1.26
C GLU A 49 0.37 -7.05 0.47
N MET A 50 -0.52 -8.07 0.44
CA MET A 50 -0.24 -9.33 -0.27
C MET A 50 -0.13 -9.12 -1.77
N VAL A 51 -0.99 -8.29 -2.37
CA VAL A 51 -0.93 -7.91 -3.79
C VAL A 51 0.40 -7.20 -4.09
N PHE A 52 0.75 -6.20 -3.30
CA PHE A 52 1.99 -5.43 -3.52
C PHE A 52 3.23 -6.30 -3.33
N SER A 53 3.24 -7.16 -2.32
CA SER A 53 4.31 -8.14 -2.07
C SER A 53 4.50 -9.10 -3.25
N ALA A 54 3.40 -9.60 -3.83
CA ALA A 54 3.44 -10.45 -5.01
C ALA A 54 4.04 -9.70 -6.23
N LEU A 55 3.64 -8.45 -6.46
CA LEU A 55 4.18 -7.61 -7.52
C LEU A 55 5.68 -7.32 -7.33
N LEU A 56 6.12 -7.10 -6.09
CA LEU A 56 7.56 -6.97 -5.78
C LEU A 56 8.34 -8.23 -6.16
N ALA A 57 7.78 -9.40 -5.85
CA ALA A 57 8.39 -10.69 -6.20
C ALA A 57 8.42 -10.90 -7.72
N GLU A 58 7.31 -10.65 -8.41
CA GLU A 58 7.18 -10.76 -9.87
C GLU A 58 8.22 -9.88 -10.61
N ARG A 59 8.58 -8.72 -10.03
CA ARG A 59 9.49 -7.73 -10.66
C ARG A 59 10.92 -7.75 -10.09
N GLY A 60 11.22 -8.61 -9.12
CA GLY A 60 12.54 -8.68 -8.49
C GLY A 60 12.92 -7.42 -7.69
N LEU A 61 11.93 -6.73 -7.09
CA LEU A 61 12.11 -5.44 -6.41
C LEU A 61 12.12 -5.55 -4.88
N GLN A 62 12.16 -6.74 -4.30
CA GLN A 62 12.09 -6.96 -2.85
C GLN A 62 13.28 -6.35 -2.08
N ALA A 63 14.43 -6.13 -2.73
CA ALA A 63 15.56 -5.44 -2.11
C ALA A 63 15.34 -3.93 -1.98
N ARG A 64 14.52 -3.35 -2.87
CA ARG A 64 14.27 -1.90 -2.93
C ARG A 64 13.04 -1.45 -2.14
N PHE A 65 12.05 -2.30 -2.00
CA PHE A 65 10.76 -1.99 -1.37
C PHE A 65 10.37 -3.05 -0.35
N ARG A 66 9.69 -2.61 0.71
CA ARG A 66 9.03 -3.44 1.70
C ARG A 66 7.63 -2.93 1.93
N CYS A 67 6.71 -3.81 2.30
CA CYS A 67 5.37 -3.41 2.70
C CYS A 67 4.91 -4.17 3.94
N ASP A 68 3.94 -3.56 4.61
CA ASP A 68 3.22 -4.11 5.74
C ASP A 68 1.80 -3.53 5.74
N SER A 69 0.92 -3.99 6.62
CA SER A 69 -0.40 -3.40 6.79
C SER A 69 -0.86 -3.38 8.24
N CYS A 70 -1.80 -2.47 8.54
CA CYS A 70 -2.40 -2.35 9.86
C CYS A 70 -3.85 -1.84 9.77
N GLY A 71 -4.54 -1.81 10.90
CA GLY A 71 -5.87 -1.22 11.05
C GLY A 71 -5.85 -0.01 11.97
N VAL A 72 -6.75 0.94 11.78
CA VAL A 72 -6.93 2.04 12.74
C VAL A 72 -7.58 1.54 14.02
N ALA A 73 -8.45 0.52 13.93
CA ALA A 73 -9.10 -0.11 15.07
C ALA A 73 -8.39 -1.39 15.53
N ALA A 74 -8.56 -1.73 16.81
CA ALA A 74 -7.93 -2.89 17.46
C ALA A 74 -8.79 -4.16 17.45
N TYR A 75 -10.00 -4.13 16.86
CA TYR A 75 -11.01 -5.20 17.01
C TYR A 75 -10.52 -6.60 16.63
N HIS A 76 -9.57 -6.68 15.71
CA HIS A 76 -9.11 -7.92 15.10
C HIS A 76 -7.62 -8.20 15.33
N VAL A 77 -6.96 -7.49 16.25
CA VAL A 77 -5.52 -7.68 16.53
C VAL A 77 -5.21 -9.17 16.81
N GLY A 78 -4.19 -9.69 16.11
CA GLY A 78 -3.76 -11.10 16.17
C GLY A 78 -4.56 -12.07 15.29
N GLN A 79 -5.70 -11.64 14.73
CA GLN A 79 -6.52 -12.50 13.85
C GLN A 79 -5.93 -12.64 12.45
N ASN A 80 -6.34 -13.71 11.78
CA ASN A 80 -6.10 -13.87 10.34
C ASN A 80 -6.97 -12.89 9.53
N PRO A 81 -6.60 -12.60 8.27
CA PRO A 81 -7.49 -11.97 7.33
C PRO A 81 -8.81 -12.73 7.15
N ASP A 82 -9.86 -12.03 6.77
CA ASP A 82 -11.17 -12.61 6.45
C ASP A 82 -11.03 -13.75 5.44
N SER A 83 -11.65 -14.89 5.73
CA SER A 83 -11.54 -16.09 4.90
C SER A 83 -12.04 -15.88 3.46
N ARG A 84 -13.03 -15.00 3.26
CA ARG A 84 -13.55 -14.62 1.94
C ARG A 84 -12.52 -13.81 1.16
N MET A 85 -11.78 -12.92 1.84
CA MET A 85 -10.67 -12.17 1.24
C MET A 85 -9.53 -13.11 0.86
N LEU A 86 -9.14 -14.02 1.74
CA LEU A 86 -8.13 -15.04 1.42
C LEU A 86 -8.54 -15.92 0.24
N ALA A 87 -9.83 -16.28 0.14
CA ALA A 87 -10.33 -17.03 -0.99
C ALA A 87 -10.27 -16.23 -2.30
N ALA A 88 -10.58 -14.92 -2.28
CA ALA A 88 -10.46 -14.04 -3.44
C ALA A 88 -9.01 -13.87 -3.89
N LEU A 89 -8.08 -13.63 -2.96
CA LEU A 89 -6.64 -13.56 -3.24
C LEU A 89 -6.11 -14.85 -3.87
N ARG A 90 -6.51 -16.02 -3.33
CA ARG A 90 -6.13 -17.32 -3.88
C ARG A 90 -6.64 -17.50 -5.32
N ARG A 91 -7.88 -17.10 -5.64
CA ARG A 91 -8.41 -17.13 -7.02
C ARG A 91 -7.61 -16.24 -7.95
N ALA A 92 -7.09 -15.12 -7.45
CA ALA A 92 -6.22 -14.21 -8.20
C ALA A 92 -4.76 -14.65 -8.27
N GLY A 93 -4.40 -15.83 -7.73
CA GLY A 93 -3.04 -16.35 -7.73
C GLY A 93 -2.10 -15.68 -6.72
N ILE A 94 -2.63 -14.97 -5.73
CA ILE A 94 -1.85 -14.25 -4.72
C ILE A 94 -1.73 -15.13 -3.46
N PRO A 95 -0.50 -15.50 -3.04
CA PRO A 95 -0.30 -16.37 -1.90
C PRO A 95 -0.56 -15.65 -0.56
N TYR A 96 -1.01 -16.40 0.42
CA TYR A 96 -1.07 -15.93 1.82
C TYR A 96 0.35 -15.84 2.39
N ASN A 97 0.68 -14.70 2.97
CA ASN A 97 2.03 -14.40 3.49
C ASN A 97 2.19 -14.60 5.01
N GLY A 98 1.18 -15.18 5.69
CA GLY A 98 1.23 -15.35 7.15
C GLY A 98 0.78 -14.13 7.96
N HIS A 99 0.21 -13.12 7.31
CA HIS A 99 -0.25 -11.87 7.95
C HIS A 99 -1.10 -12.11 9.21
N ARG A 100 -0.90 -11.26 10.22
CA ARG A 100 -1.74 -11.13 11.42
C ARG A 100 -2.12 -9.67 11.60
N ALA A 101 -3.40 -9.43 11.84
CA ALA A 101 -3.92 -8.09 12.04
C ALA A 101 -3.22 -7.39 13.21
N ARG A 102 -2.80 -6.15 13.00
CA ARG A 102 -2.24 -5.28 14.02
C ARG A 102 -2.87 -3.89 13.96
N GLN A 103 -2.80 -3.15 15.05
CA GLN A 103 -3.26 -1.77 15.08
C GLN A 103 -2.17 -0.81 14.62
N PHE A 104 -2.57 0.28 13.97
CA PHE A 104 -1.71 1.43 13.67
C PHE A 104 -1.18 2.06 14.94
N GLN A 105 0.09 2.41 14.96
CA GLN A 105 0.76 3.04 16.09
C GLN A 105 1.52 4.29 15.66
N GLN A 106 1.71 5.21 16.60
CA GLN A 106 2.51 6.43 16.38
C GLN A 106 3.90 6.13 15.80
N ALA A 107 4.51 5.01 16.21
CA ALA A 107 5.82 4.59 15.70
C ALA A 107 5.82 4.28 14.19
N ASP A 108 4.65 3.97 13.59
CA ASP A 108 4.54 3.68 12.17
C ASP A 108 4.91 4.91 11.30
N PHE A 109 4.69 6.14 11.79
CA PHE A 109 5.16 7.34 11.09
C PHE A 109 6.69 7.40 10.96
N HIS A 110 7.42 6.78 11.87
CA HIS A 110 8.89 6.72 11.80
C HIS A 110 9.39 5.48 11.06
N ALA A 111 8.60 4.40 11.10
CA ALA A 111 8.98 3.12 10.52
C ALA A 111 8.73 3.06 9.00
N PHE A 112 7.77 3.84 8.48
CA PHE A 112 7.35 3.81 7.09
C PHE A 112 7.57 5.15 6.39
N ASP A 113 7.87 5.07 5.09
CA ASP A 113 8.10 6.22 4.22
C ASP A 113 6.81 6.71 3.56
N LEU A 114 5.85 5.81 3.35
CA LEU A 114 4.55 6.06 2.74
C LEU A 114 3.46 5.28 3.48
N ILE A 115 2.37 5.96 3.85
CA ILE A 115 1.22 5.39 4.57
C ILE A 115 -0.01 5.56 3.69
N ILE A 116 -0.67 4.44 3.34
CA ILE A 116 -1.72 4.41 2.32
C ILE A 116 -3.04 3.94 2.93
N PRO A 117 -3.89 4.85 3.41
CA PRO A 117 -5.25 4.55 3.83
C PRO A 117 -6.13 4.13 2.63
N GLN A 118 -7.10 3.25 2.89
CA GLN A 118 -7.94 2.64 1.86
C GLN A 118 -9.19 3.49 1.57
N ASP A 119 -9.64 4.30 2.51
CA ASP A 119 -10.75 5.23 2.39
C ASP A 119 -10.46 6.56 3.11
N GLU A 120 -11.37 7.52 3.02
CA GLU A 120 -11.18 8.83 3.62
C GLU A 120 -11.36 8.82 5.15
N GLU A 121 -12.19 7.90 5.71
CA GLU A 121 -12.32 7.72 7.15
C GLU A 121 -11.00 7.21 7.76
N ASN A 122 -10.42 6.16 7.18
CA ASN A 122 -9.11 5.65 7.60
C ASN A 122 -8.01 6.72 7.45
N ARG A 123 -8.10 7.56 6.41
CA ARG A 123 -7.19 8.67 6.21
C ARG A 123 -7.30 9.69 7.34
N GLY A 124 -8.53 10.08 7.70
CA GLY A 124 -8.81 10.99 8.80
C GLY A 124 -8.24 10.48 10.13
N ASP A 125 -8.47 9.19 10.44
CA ASP A 125 -7.99 8.54 11.66
C ASP A 125 -6.45 8.50 11.76
N VAL A 126 -5.77 8.24 10.64
CA VAL A 126 -4.31 8.28 10.59
C VAL A 126 -3.78 9.70 10.75
N LEU A 127 -4.38 10.67 10.04
CA LEU A 127 -3.97 12.08 10.12
C LEU A 127 -4.20 12.67 11.52
N TYR A 128 -5.25 12.24 12.23
CA TYR A 128 -5.49 12.65 13.61
C TYR A 128 -4.33 12.26 14.55
N GLN A 129 -3.63 11.18 14.24
CA GLN A 129 -2.46 10.72 15.00
C GLN A 129 -1.15 11.38 14.55
N ALA A 130 -1.11 12.11 13.43
CA ALA A 130 0.09 12.80 12.96
C ALA A 130 0.46 13.94 13.90
N ARG A 131 1.71 13.99 14.33
CA ARG A 131 2.21 15.02 15.27
C ARG A 131 2.96 16.15 14.57
N THR A 132 3.38 15.91 13.36
CA THR A 132 4.17 16.87 12.59
C THR A 132 3.65 16.99 11.15
N PRO A 133 3.91 18.11 10.45
CA PRO A 133 3.63 18.20 9.01
C PRO A 133 4.35 17.12 8.19
N ALA A 134 5.50 16.64 8.66
CA ALA A 134 6.24 15.56 8.00
C ALA A 134 5.53 14.19 8.15
N ASP A 135 4.86 13.93 9.27
CA ASP A 135 4.03 12.75 9.45
C ASP A 135 2.84 12.79 8.48
N ALA A 136 2.11 13.91 8.47
CA ALA A 136 0.95 14.10 7.60
C ALA A 136 1.29 13.99 6.11
N ALA A 137 2.47 14.47 5.70
CA ALA A 137 2.95 14.40 4.32
C ALA A 137 3.18 12.96 3.82
N LYS A 138 3.32 11.98 4.71
CA LYS A 138 3.46 10.56 4.34
C LYS A 138 2.12 9.89 4.04
N VAL A 139 0.99 10.50 4.41
CA VAL A 139 -0.35 9.92 4.31
C VAL A 139 -0.96 10.25 2.95
N VAL A 140 -1.03 9.27 2.06
CA VAL A 140 -1.54 9.43 0.70
C VAL A 140 -2.61 8.36 0.44
N PRO A 141 -3.84 8.73 0.05
CA PRO A 141 -4.92 7.76 -0.14
C PRO A 141 -4.64 6.83 -1.34
N MET A 142 -5.11 5.58 -1.25
CA MET A 142 -4.96 4.57 -2.31
C MET A 142 -5.56 5.02 -3.64
N SER A 143 -6.60 5.86 -3.61
CA SER A 143 -7.27 6.39 -4.80
C SER A 143 -6.35 7.20 -5.72
N ARG A 144 -5.21 7.70 -5.23
CA ARG A 144 -4.21 8.36 -6.08
C ARG A 144 -3.72 7.49 -7.24
N TRP A 145 -3.73 6.18 -7.08
CA TRP A 145 -3.26 5.23 -8.08
C TRP A 145 -4.38 4.40 -8.70
N PHE A 146 -5.61 4.85 -8.60
CA PHE A 146 -6.74 4.18 -9.23
C PHE A 146 -6.69 4.33 -10.75
N PRO A 147 -7.18 3.34 -11.50
CA PRO A 147 -7.46 3.49 -12.93
C PRO A 147 -8.45 4.65 -13.15
N SER A 148 -8.17 5.49 -14.16
CA SER A 148 -8.98 6.70 -14.45
C SER A 148 -10.47 6.40 -14.69
N GLU A 149 -10.77 5.22 -15.24
CA GLU A 149 -12.13 4.81 -15.62
C GLU A 149 -12.90 4.09 -14.50
N CYS A 150 -12.29 3.87 -13.32
CA CYS A 150 -12.94 3.07 -12.28
C CYS A 150 -14.13 3.78 -11.59
N GLY A 151 -14.19 5.11 -11.67
CA GLY A 151 -15.26 5.93 -11.08
C GLY A 151 -15.34 5.88 -9.54
N LEU A 152 -14.31 5.31 -8.87
CA LEU A 152 -14.24 5.18 -7.43
C LEU A 152 -13.34 6.26 -6.84
N THR A 153 -13.65 6.70 -5.62
CA THR A 153 -12.86 7.65 -4.84
C THR A 153 -12.10 7.00 -3.68
N GLU A 154 -12.44 5.75 -3.36
CA GLU A 154 -11.86 4.98 -2.27
C GLU A 154 -11.96 3.47 -2.55
N VAL A 155 -11.23 2.64 -1.80
CA VAL A 155 -11.38 1.18 -1.87
C VAL A 155 -12.65 0.77 -1.13
N PRO A 156 -13.66 0.23 -1.83
CA PRO A 156 -14.93 -0.12 -1.19
C PRO A 156 -14.73 -1.21 -0.13
N ASP A 157 -15.47 -1.12 0.99
CA ASP A 157 -15.42 -2.15 2.02
C ASP A 157 -16.25 -3.38 1.60
N PRO A 158 -15.62 -4.55 1.38
CA PRO A 158 -16.33 -5.74 0.95
C PRO A 158 -17.03 -6.49 2.10
N TYR A 159 -16.79 -6.10 3.35
CA TYR A 159 -17.16 -6.88 4.54
C TYR A 159 -18.67 -7.16 4.62
N TYR A 160 -19.48 -6.13 4.34
CA TYR A 160 -20.94 -6.22 4.33
C TYR A 160 -21.55 -6.50 2.94
N GLY A 161 -20.70 -6.66 1.92
CA GLY A 161 -21.11 -6.92 0.54
C GLY A 161 -21.25 -8.41 0.21
N GLY A 162 -21.87 -8.71 -0.95
CA GLY A 162 -21.93 -10.07 -1.48
C GLY A 162 -20.55 -10.61 -1.92
N ALA A 163 -20.50 -11.93 -2.21
CA ALA A 163 -19.26 -12.64 -2.53
C ALA A 163 -18.41 -11.98 -3.64
N GLY A 164 -19.03 -11.36 -4.65
CA GLY A 164 -18.31 -10.63 -5.71
C GLY A 164 -17.63 -9.33 -5.27
N GLY A 165 -17.91 -8.83 -4.06
CA GLY A 165 -17.27 -7.63 -3.52
C GLY A 165 -15.77 -7.82 -3.27
N PHE A 166 -15.39 -8.97 -2.73
CA PHE A 166 -14.00 -9.32 -2.45
C PHE A 166 -13.16 -9.44 -3.73
N ASP A 167 -13.68 -10.08 -4.78
CA ASP A 167 -12.98 -10.21 -6.06
C ASP A 167 -12.79 -8.85 -6.74
N ARG A 168 -13.81 -7.97 -6.68
CA ARG A 168 -13.71 -6.59 -7.20
C ARG A 168 -12.63 -5.79 -6.46
N VAL A 169 -12.55 -5.90 -5.14
CA VAL A 169 -11.50 -5.24 -4.34
C VAL A 169 -10.12 -5.76 -4.73
N VAL A 170 -9.93 -7.08 -4.86
CA VAL A 170 -8.63 -7.64 -5.29
C VAL A 170 -8.25 -7.15 -6.69
N THR A 171 -9.20 -7.09 -7.63
CA THR A 171 -8.95 -6.57 -8.99
C THR A 171 -8.54 -5.10 -8.95
N LEU A 172 -9.25 -4.25 -8.20
CA LEU A 172 -8.91 -2.83 -8.02
C LEU A 172 -7.52 -2.68 -7.41
N LEU A 173 -7.25 -3.41 -6.32
CA LEU A 173 -5.96 -3.35 -5.61
C LEU A 173 -4.80 -3.81 -6.51
N ARG A 174 -5.00 -4.82 -7.37
CA ARG A 174 -3.96 -5.25 -8.31
C ARG A 174 -3.60 -4.14 -9.29
N ALA A 175 -4.58 -3.49 -9.89
CA ALA A 175 -4.36 -2.37 -10.80
C ALA A 175 -3.68 -1.19 -10.09
N SER A 176 -4.19 -0.80 -8.91
CA SER A 176 -3.70 0.34 -8.14
C SER A 176 -2.30 0.10 -7.56
N CYS A 177 -2.01 -1.10 -7.04
CA CYS A 177 -0.67 -1.47 -6.56
C CYS A 177 0.34 -1.55 -7.71
N THR A 178 -0.09 -1.93 -8.93
CA THR A 178 0.76 -1.87 -10.12
C THR A 178 1.16 -0.43 -10.43
N ALA A 179 0.19 0.49 -10.49
CA ALA A 179 0.43 1.91 -10.72
C ALA A 179 1.29 2.54 -9.61
N LEU A 180 1.01 2.20 -8.35
CA LEU A 180 1.83 2.61 -7.20
C LEU A 180 3.29 2.16 -7.36
N LEU A 181 3.51 0.88 -7.70
CA LEU A 181 4.87 0.36 -7.87
C LEU A 181 5.60 1.00 -9.04
N ASP A 182 4.90 1.26 -10.16
CA ASP A 182 5.45 1.98 -11.31
C ASP A 182 5.87 3.41 -10.93
N ASP A 183 5.01 4.11 -10.19
CA ASP A 183 5.27 5.45 -9.68
C ASP A 183 6.51 5.46 -8.77
N LEU A 184 6.57 4.57 -7.77
CA LEU A 184 7.71 4.47 -6.85
C LEU A 184 8.99 4.04 -7.56
N ALA A 185 8.93 3.08 -8.48
CA ALA A 185 10.10 2.59 -9.20
C ALA A 185 10.69 3.63 -10.15
N SER A 186 9.83 4.49 -10.74
CA SER A 186 10.27 5.57 -11.64
C SER A 186 10.99 6.70 -10.91
N ARG A 187 10.68 6.90 -9.63
CA ARG A 187 11.21 8.01 -8.80
C ARG A 187 12.42 7.64 -7.98
N ALA A 188 12.59 6.35 -7.65
CA ALA A 188 13.75 5.90 -6.92
C ALA A 188 15.01 6.02 -7.79
N PRO A 189 16.13 6.58 -7.28
CA PRO A 189 17.38 6.65 -8.01
C PRO A 189 17.73 5.25 -8.54
N ARG A 190 18.03 5.18 -9.82
CA ARG A 190 18.66 3.97 -10.38
C ARG A 190 20.03 3.85 -9.72
N ALA A 191 20.25 2.76 -9.03
CA ALA A 191 21.54 2.44 -8.47
C ALA A 191 22.57 2.22 -9.58
#